data_1552b604c349a54eb8c2f05437067e84
#
_entry.id   1552b604c349a54eb8c2f05437067e84
#
_cell.length_a   1.000
_cell.length_b   1.000
_cell.length_c   1.000
_cell.angle_alpha   90.00
_cell.angle_beta   90.00
_cell.angle_gamma   90.00
#
_symmetry.space_group_name_H-M   'P 1'
#
loop_
_entity.id
_entity.type
_entity.pdbx_description
1 polymer ?
#
loop_
_entity_poly.entity_id
_entity_poly.type
_entity_poly.pdbx_seq_one_letter_code
_entity_poly.pdbx_strand_id
1 'polypeptide(L)'
;MVSKTRDKLRLWQAIYVTSAAVILPIAPFLYLQGQLTRRRVGLLPGAAGGMYGSYDNWAERSTLLVIGESTIAGLGARTHETAMAGQFAKYLSAKIGRGIDWTVIGKNGVTAGQTIKELVPQIPDSGYDHIMVGLGGNDVLKLSSPVKWRRDMLELLAILRENSPHAMIYIGNCPMIKLSPALPQPIRSLLWGLSRMHDANIRSFTRDLDRVLYYPQPTELDIQGFFADGIHPSEKGYSDW
;
A
#
# COMPACT_ATOMS: atom_id res chain seq x y z
N MET A 1 -13.00 -22.27 10.90
CA MET A 1 -12.06 -21.40 10.16
C MET A 1 -11.64 -20.18 10.97
N VAL A 2 -12.54 -19.46 11.60
CA VAL A 2 -12.30 -18.26 12.45
C VAL A 2 -11.26 -18.48 13.57
N SER A 3 -11.25 -19.64 14.24
CA SER A 3 -10.30 -19.99 15.31
C SER A 3 -8.84 -19.96 14.83
N LYS A 4 -8.53 -20.64 13.71
CA LYS A 4 -7.17 -20.72 13.17
C LYS A 4 -6.59 -19.37 12.77
N THR A 5 -7.43 -18.44 12.29
CA THR A 5 -6.99 -17.08 11.92
C THR A 5 -6.70 -16.22 13.16
N ARG A 6 -7.50 -16.40 14.23
CA ARG A 6 -7.29 -15.74 15.52
C ARG A 6 -6.00 -16.22 16.20
N ASP A 7 -5.70 -17.53 16.14
CA ASP A 7 -4.49 -18.09 16.72
C ASP A 7 -3.23 -17.61 15.99
N LYS A 8 -3.26 -17.51 14.66
CA LYS A 8 -2.17 -16.92 13.88
C LYS A 8 -1.93 -15.45 14.24
N LEU A 9 -2.99 -14.66 14.40
CA LEU A 9 -2.86 -13.25 14.78
C LEU A 9 -2.21 -13.10 16.17
N ARG A 10 -2.61 -13.94 17.14
CA ARG A 10 -2.00 -13.97 18.48
C ARG A 10 -0.52 -14.34 18.41
N LEU A 11 -0.16 -15.33 17.60
CA LEU A 11 1.22 -15.72 17.38
C LEU A 11 2.05 -14.57 16.77
N TRP A 12 1.56 -13.91 15.72
CA TRP A 12 2.24 -12.77 15.11
C TRP A 12 2.39 -11.60 16.10
N GLN A 13 1.38 -11.35 16.92
CA GLN A 13 1.46 -10.32 17.96
C GLN A 13 2.49 -10.68 19.03
N ALA A 14 2.55 -11.94 19.45
CA ALA A 14 3.56 -12.41 20.39
C ALA A 14 4.99 -12.29 19.84
N ILE A 15 5.21 -12.71 18.57
CA ILE A 15 6.49 -12.55 17.88
C ILE A 15 6.86 -11.06 17.79
N TYR A 16 5.92 -10.19 17.44
CA TYR A 16 6.16 -8.75 17.37
C TYR A 16 6.62 -8.18 18.71
N VAL A 17 5.92 -8.50 19.81
CA VAL A 17 6.25 -8.00 21.17
C VAL A 17 7.60 -8.55 21.65
N THR A 18 7.85 -9.84 21.48
CA THR A 18 9.15 -10.44 21.88
C THR A 18 10.31 -9.89 21.05
N SER A 19 10.12 -9.73 19.74
CA SER A 19 11.13 -9.10 18.89
C SER A 19 11.39 -7.65 19.30
N ALA A 20 10.36 -6.87 19.62
CA ALA A 20 10.52 -5.50 20.11
C ALA A 20 11.34 -5.45 21.43
N ALA A 21 11.09 -6.36 22.38
CA ALA A 21 11.84 -6.45 23.61
C ALA A 21 13.33 -6.78 23.37
N VAL A 22 13.62 -7.70 22.46
CA VAL A 22 15.01 -8.07 22.09
C VAL A 22 15.73 -6.94 21.37
N ILE A 23 15.01 -6.15 20.55
CA ILE A 23 15.57 -5.05 19.75
C ILE A 23 15.74 -3.77 20.59
N LEU A 24 15.00 -3.62 21.68
CA LEU A 24 14.99 -2.41 22.50
C LEU A 24 16.38 -1.87 22.88
N PRO A 25 17.38 -2.68 23.27
CA PRO A 25 18.72 -2.18 23.58
C PRO A 25 19.43 -1.49 22.42
N ILE A 26 19.14 -1.89 21.17
CA ILE A 26 19.74 -1.32 19.97
C ILE A 26 18.83 -0.28 19.27
N ALA A 27 17.66 -0.01 19.84
CA ALA A 27 16.69 0.91 19.26
C ALA A 27 17.25 2.32 19.00
N PRO A 28 18.08 2.94 19.88
CA PRO A 28 18.70 4.24 19.60
C PRO A 28 19.58 4.24 18.35
N PHE A 29 20.35 3.16 18.13
CA PHE A 29 21.17 2.99 16.93
C PHE A 29 20.30 2.84 15.68
N LEU A 30 19.25 2.02 15.74
CA LEU A 30 18.31 1.85 14.61
C LEU A 30 17.57 3.15 14.28
N TYR A 31 17.19 3.91 15.29
CA TYR A 31 16.58 5.21 15.12
C TYR A 31 17.51 6.18 14.38
N LEU A 32 18.78 6.29 14.83
CA LEU A 32 19.78 7.10 14.16
C LEU A 32 19.99 6.66 12.71
N GLN A 33 20.11 5.34 12.48
CA GLN A 33 20.23 4.77 11.14
C GLN A 33 19.03 5.15 10.25
N GLY A 34 17.81 5.09 10.78
CA GLY A 34 16.58 5.50 10.09
C GLY A 34 16.59 6.99 9.75
N GLN A 35 17.03 7.87 10.68
CA GLN A 35 17.13 9.31 10.43
C GLN A 35 18.18 9.65 9.35
N LEU A 36 19.33 8.99 9.37
CA LEU A 36 20.36 9.16 8.35
C LEU A 36 19.86 8.69 6.97
N THR A 37 19.16 7.56 6.92
CA THR A 37 18.55 7.08 5.68
C THR A 37 17.53 8.07 5.13
N ARG A 38 16.63 8.57 5.99
CA ARG A 38 15.62 9.57 5.60
C ARG A 38 16.25 10.85 5.04
N ARG A 39 17.34 11.32 5.65
CA ARG A 39 18.08 12.50 5.15
C ARG A 39 18.75 12.22 3.80
N ARG A 40 19.27 11.02 3.59
CA ARG A 40 19.93 10.61 2.33
C ARG A 40 18.95 10.45 1.18
N VAL A 41 17.81 9.80 1.43
CA VAL A 41 16.77 9.59 0.43
C VAL A 41 16.09 10.92 0.05
N GLY A 42 15.93 11.84 1.01
CA GLY A 42 15.25 13.10 0.78
C GLY A 42 13.73 12.96 0.69
N LEU A 43 13.09 13.93 0.05
CA LEU A 43 11.65 13.94 -0.19
C LEU A 43 11.40 14.09 -1.69
N LEU A 44 10.86 13.04 -2.32
CA LEU A 44 10.32 13.17 -3.66
C LEU A 44 8.99 13.92 -3.63
N PRO A 45 8.71 14.77 -4.62
CA PRO A 45 7.39 15.34 -4.79
C PRO A 45 6.39 14.24 -5.16
N GLY A 46 5.11 14.46 -4.87
CA GLY A 46 4.05 13.69 -5.47
C GLY A 46 3.95 13.93 -6.97
N ALA A 47 3.25 13.06 -7.67
CA ALA A 47 3.00 13.24 -9.10
C ALA A 47 2.28 14.58 -9.37
N ALA A 48 2.66 15.23 -10.45
CA ALA A 48 1.99 16.45 -10.91
C ALA A 48 0.70 16.11 -11.67
N GLY A 49 -0.09 17.16 -11.98
CA GLY A 49 -1.33 17.05 -12.74
C GLY A 49 -2.58 16.92 -11.89
N GLY A 50 -3.69 16.55 -12.53
CA GLY A 50 -4.98 16.40 -11.87
C GLY A 50 -5.06 15.13 -11.02
N MET A 51 -5.85 15.20 -9.95
CA MET A 51 -6.22 14.02 -9.13
C MET A 51 -7.29 13.16 -9.82
N TYR A 52 -7.67 13.50 -11.05
CA TYR A 52 -8.64 12.83 -11.89
C TYR A 52 -8.05 12.61 -13.28
N GLY A 53 -8.41 11.51 -13.89
CA GLY A 53 -8.02 11.21 -15.26
C GLY A 53 -8.82 10.08 -15.85
N SER A 54 -8.53 9.79 -17.10
CA SER A 54 -9.22 8.75 -17.85
C SER A 54 -8.21 7.91 -18.62
N TYR A 55 -8.50 6.63 -18.74
CA TYR A 55 -7.77 5.75 -19.62
C TYR A 55 -8.73 5.12 -20.61
N ASP A 56 -8.31 5.14 -21.90
CA ASP A 56 -9.04 4.59 -23.04
C ASP A 56 -10.40 5.28 -23.34
N ASN A 57 -10.84 5.19 -24.60
CA ASN A 57 -12.04 5.82 -25.13
C ASN A 57 -13.17 4.81 -25.44
N TRP A 58 -13.24 3.70 -24.71
CA TRP A 58 -14.37 2.77 -24.82
C TRP A 58 -15.70 3.48 -24.53
N ALA A 59 -16.75 3.10 -25.26
CA ALA A 59 -18.10 3.65 -25.06
C ALA A 59 -18.64 3.36 -23.65
N GLU A 60 -18.38 2.15 -23.15
CA GLU A 60 -18.70 1.80 -21.75
C GLU A 60 -17.53 2.18 -20.83
N ARG A 61 -17.85 2.80 -19.71
CA ARG A 61 -16.87 3.28 -18.74
C ARG A 61 -17.15 2.70 -17.36
N SER A 62 -16.09 2.59 -16.56
CA SER A 62 -16.14 2.25 -15.14
C SER A 62 -15.33 3.25 -14.34
N THR A 63 -15.72 3.45 -13.09
CA THR A 63 -15.09 4.38 -12.17
C THR A 63 -14.12 3.67 -11.25
N LEU A 64 -12.94 4.29 -10.99
CA LEU A 64 -11.88 3.76 -10.15
C LEU A 64 -11.45 4.80 -9.11
N LEU A 65 -11.56 4.46 -7.83
CA LEU A 65 -10.88 5.17 -6.75
C LEU A 65 -9.52 4.53 -6.49
N VAL A 66 -8.47 5.36 -6.41
CA VAL A 66 -7.12 4.94 -6.00
C VAL A 66 -6.77 5.68 -4.72
N ILE A 67 -6.69 4.97 -3.59
CA ILE A 67 -6.52 5.58 -2.26
C ILE A 67 -5.35 4.97 -1.50
N GLY A 68 -4.55 5.82 -0.83
CA GLY A 68 -3.46 5.31 0.01
C GLY A 68 -2.28 6.24 0.23
N GLU A 69 -1.11 5.64 0.40
CA GLU A 69 0.11 6.32 0.82
C GLU A 69 0.93 6.93 -0.34
N SER A 70 2.22 7.12 -0.16
CA SER A 70 3.13 7.78 -1.09
C SER A 70 3.11 7.21 -2.51
N THR A 71 2.95 5.90 -2.67
CA THR A 71 2.84 5.25 -3.99
C THR A 71 1.55 5.67 -4.72
N ILE A 72 0.49 5.92 -3.97
CA ILE A 72 -0.77 6.44 -4.53
C ILE A 72 -0.66 7.95 -4.81
N ALA A 73 0.05 8.69 -3.97
CA ALA A 73 0.41 10.09 -4.27
C ALA A 73 1.40 10.24 -5.45
N GLY A 74 1.85 9.12 -6.02
CA GLY A 74 2.68 9.06 -7.23
C GLY A 74 4.12 9.49 -7.03
N LEU A 75 4.70 9.34 -5.82
CA LEU A 75 6.10 9.63 -5.59
C LEU A 75 6.99 8.77 -6.51
N GLY A 76 7.91 9.43 -7.22
CA GLY A 76 8.79 8.78 -8.19
C GLY A 76 8.30 8.77 -9.63
N ALA A 77 7.06 9.22 -9.87
CA ALA A 77 6.51 9.44 -11.22
C ALA A 77 6.28 10.94 -11.47
N ARG A 78 6.29 11.36 -12.72
CA ARG A 78 6.05 12.75 -13.12
C ARG A 78 4.59 13.13 -13.01
N THR A 79 3.69 12.24 -13.42
CA THR A 79 2.24 12.47 -13.42
C THR A 79 1.47 11.25 -12.93
N HIS A 80 0.20 11.41 -12.56
CA HIS A 80 -0.65 10.31 -12.12
C HIS A 80 -0.93 9.28 -13.22
N GLU A 81 -0.85 9.66 -14.51
CA GLU A 81 -0.96 8.74 -15.64
C GLU A 81 0.20 7.73 -15.70
N THR A 82 1.41 8.14 -15.27
CA THR A 82 2.60 7.27 -15.23
C THR A 82 2.83 6.65 -13.85
N ALA A 83 2.05 7.06 -12.84
CA ALA A 83 2.02 6.49 -11.50
C ALA A 83 0.99 5.34 -11.38
N MET A 84 0.76 4.89 -10.15
CA MET A 84 -0.12 3.75 -9.83
C MET A 84 -1.52 3.90 -10.46
N ALA A 85 -2.13 5.07 -10.41
CA ALA A 85 -3.50 5.27 -10.89
C ALA A 85 -3.63 5.00 -12.39
N GLY A 86 -2.81 5.65 -13.21
CA GLY A 86 -2.85 5.47 -14.67
C GLY A 86 -2.40 4.07 -15.09
N GLN A 87 -1.36 3.49 -14.47
CA GLN A 87 -0.92 2.15 -14.78
C GLN A 87 -1.97 1.11 -14.40
N PHE A 88 -2.58 1.21 -13.22
CA PHE A 88 -3.65 0.30 -12.81
C PHE A 88 -4.89 0.46 -13.72
N ALA A 89 -5.30 1.70 -14.04
CA ALA A 89 -6.40 1.97 -14.97
C ALA A 89 -6.15 1.34 -16.34
N LYS A 90 -4.93 1.43 -16.87
CA LYS A 90 -4.53 0.81 -18.15
C LYS A 90 -4.73 -0.71 -18.14
N TYR A 91 -4.20 -1.40 -17.13
CA TYR A 91 -4.32 -2.86 -17.04
C TYR A 91 -5.76 -3.30 -16.75
N LEU A 92 -6.48 -2.55 -15.90
CA LEU A 92 -7.88 -2.83 -15.61
C LEU A 92 -8.74 -2.67 -16.87
N SER A 93 -8.58 -1.57 -17.62
CA SER A 93 -9.28 -1.32 -18.89
C SER A 93 -9.08 -2.48 -19.87
N ALA A 94 -7.83 -2.89 -20.09
CA ALA A 94 -7.51 -4.02 -20.96
C ALA A 94 -8.15 -5.34 -20.50
N LYS A 95 -8.29 -5.52 -19.16
CA LYS A 95 -8.85 -6.74 -18.58
C LYS A 95 -10.37 -6.83 -18.68
N ILE A 96 -11.07 -5.69 -18.56
CA ILE A 96 -12.54 -5.67 -18.51
C ILE A 96 -13.19 -5.14 -19.80
N GLY A 97 -12.40 -4.60 -20.74
CA GLY A 97 -12.90 -4.06 -22.02
C GLY A 97 -13.74 -2.79 -21.85
N ARG A 98 -13.38 -1.92 -20.89
CA ARG A 98 -14.08 -0.66 -20.58
C ARG A 98 -13.08 0.47 -20.39
N GLY A 99 -13.48 1.70 -20.72
CA GLY A 99 -12.73 2.89 -20.32
C GLY A 99 -12.77 3.06 -18.80
N ILE A 100 -11.70 3.59 -18.23
CA ILE A 100 -11.58 3.80 -16.77
C ILE A 100 -11.43 5.28 -16.48
N ASP A 101 -12.39 5.82 -15.70
CA ASP A 101 -12.29 7.16 -15.10
C ASP A 101 -11.76 6.99 -13.66
N TRP A 102 -10.57 7.53 -13.39
CA TRP A 102 -9.94 7.34 -12.09
C TRP A 102 -9.86 8.63 -11.28
N THR A 103 -9.98 8.47 -9.97
CA THR A 103 -9.78 9.49 -8.94
C THR A 103 -8.68 9.05 -8.01
N VAL A 104 -7.72 9.94 -7.70
CA VAL A 104 -6.62 9.67 -6.76
C VAL A 104 -6.85 10.43 -5.45
N ILE A 105 -6.73 9.73 -4.33
CA ILE A 105 -6.67 10.31 -3.00
C ILE A 105 -5.44 9.73 -2.28
N GLY A 106 -4.29 10.37 -2.48
CA GLY A 106 -3.01 9.90 -2.00
C GLY A 106 -2.30 10.91 -1.11
N LYS A 107 -1.66 10.44 -0.04
CA LYS A 107 -0.85 11.30 0.84
C LYS A 107 0.39 10.57 1.34
N ASN A 108 1.54 11.20 1.14
CA ASN A 108 2.80 10.65 1.65
C ASN A 108 2.79 10.52 3.17
N GLY A 109 3.27 9.40 3.68
CA GLY A 109 3.50 9.19 5.10
C GLY A 109 2.29 8.67 5.89
N VAL A 110 1.09 8.50 5.29
CA VAL A 110 -0.08 7.98 6.01
C VAL A 110 -0.01 6.47 6.24
N THR A 111 -0.50 6.04 7.39
CA THR A 111 -0.80 4.64 7.72
C THR A 111 -2.26 4.31 7.39
N ALA A 112 -2.66 3.04 7.49
CA ALA A 112 -4.06 2.65 7.32
C ALA A 112 -5.01 3.42 8.26
N GLY A 113 -4.67 3.55 9.54
CA GLY A 113 -5.47 4.31 10.49
C GLY A 113 -5.48 5.83 10.24
N GLN A 114 -4.41 6.38 9.65
CA GLN A 114 -4.39 7.79 9.22
C GLN A 114 -5.19 7.99 7.93
N THR A 115 -5.18 7.03 7.02
CA THR A 115 -6.01 7.04 5.80
C THR A 115 -7.50 7.16 6.15
N ILE A 116 -7.98 6.43 7.15
CA ILE A 116 -9.37 6.54 7.62
C ILE A 116 -9.69 7.98 8.06
N LYS A 117 -8.79 8.62 8.80
CA LYS A 117 -9.02 9.94 9.37
C LYS A 117 -8.85 11.10 8.39
N GLU A 118 -7.89 10.96 7.47
CA GLU A 118 -7.40 12.08 6.68
C GLU A 118 -7.81 11.99 5.20
N LEU A 119 -7.97 10.78 4.65
CA LEU A 119 -8.24 10.58 3.23
C LEU A 119 -9.69 10.15 2.97
N VAL A 120 -10.26 9.27 3.79
CA VAL A 120 -11.66 8.82 3.64
C VAL A 120 -12.64 10.00 3.59
N PRO A 121 -12.52 11.08 4.41
CA PRO A 121 -13.42 12.23 4.32
C PRO A 121 -13.35 13.00 2.99
N GLN A 122 -12.38 12.71 2.14
CA GLN A 122 -12.21 13.33 0.82
C GLN A 122 -12.85 12.51 -0.30
N ILE A 123 -13.37 11.31 0.00
CA ILE A 123 -14.00 10.44 -1.01
C ILE A 123 -15.35 11.07 -1.40
N PRO A 124 -15.57 11.34 -2.70
CA PRO A 124 -16.88 11.78 -3.18
C PRO A 124 -17.98 10.73 -2.92
N ASP A 125 -19.20 11.21 -2.63
CA ASP A 125 -20.37 10.34 -2.36
C ASP A 125 -20.94 9.63 -3.59
N SER A 126 -20.25 9.68 -4.73
CA SER A 126 -20.73 9.14 -6.01
C SER A 126 -20.68 7.61 -6.12
N GLY A 127 -19.98 6.95 -5.21
CA GLY A 127 -19.67 5.51 -5.34
C GLY A 127 -18.67 5.21 -6.47
N TYR A 128 -18.10 4.01 -6.44
CA TYR A 128 -17.12 3.55 -7.44
C TYR A 128 -17.39 2.09 -7.83
N ASP A 129 -17.05 1.72 -9.08
CA ASP A 129 -17.08 0.32 -9.54
C ASP A 129 -15.86 -0.46 -9.05
N HIS A 130 -14.72 0.24 -8.93
CA HIS A 130 -13.44 -0.31 -8.54
C HIS A 130 -12.73 0.59 -7.52
N ILE A 131 -12.04 -0.02 -6.55
CA ILE A 131 -11.24 0.70 -5.57
C ILE A 131 -9.88 0.02 -5.46
N MET A 132 -8.79 0.77 -5.68
CA MET A 132 -7.41 0.32 -5.44
C MET A 132 -6.88 0.93 -4.14
N VAL A 133 -6.46 0.10 -3.20
CA VAL A 133 -5.87 0.50 -1.92
C VAL A 133 -4.38 0.21 -1.92
N GLY A 134 -3.55 1.26 -1.80
CA GLY A 134 -2.09 1.15 -1.69
C GLY A 134 -1.60 1.59 -0.32
N LEU A 135 -1.40 0.64 0.60
CA LEU A 135 -1.01 0.88 1.99
C LEU A 135 -0.08 -0.23 2.51
N GLY A 136 0.66 0.07 3.56
CA GLY A 136 1.45 -0.87 4.31
C GLY A 136 2.91 -0.47 4.51
N GLY A 137 3.49 0.34 3.63
CA GLY A 137 4.86 0.82 3.77
C GLY A 137 5.03 1.67 5.02
N ASN A 138 4.17 2.66 5.21
CA ASN A 138 4.21 3.51 6.40
C ASN A 138 3.78 2.78 7.67
N ASP A 139 2.89 1.79 7.59
CA ASP A 139 2.56 0.94 8.73
C ASP A 139 3.78 0.15 9.20
N VAL A 140 4.59 -0.37 8.27
CA VAL A 140 5.86 -1.03 8.59
C VAL A 140 6.88 -0.03 9.13
N LEU A 141 7.09 1.11 8.46
CA LEU A 141 8.06 2.13 8.90
C LEU A 141 7.73 2.74 10.25
N LYS A 142 6.46 2.87 10.60
CA LYS A 142 5.96 3.36 11.90
C LYS A 142 5.71 2.24 12.90
N LEU A 143 6.14 1.02 12.59
CA LEU A 143 6.08 -0.14 13.45
C LEU A 143 4.64 -0.44 13.95
N SER A 144 3.63 -0.32 13.09
CA SER A 144 2.27 -0.74 13.42
C SER A 144 2.25 -2.23 13.80
N SER A 145 1.67 -2.57 14.97
CA SER A 145 1.59 -3.97 15.37
C SER A 145 0.65 -4.78 14.48
N PRO A 146 0.80 -6.12 14.38
CA PRO A 146 -0.09 -6.96 13.58
C PRO A 146 -1.57 -6.83 13.92
N VAL A 147 -1.89 -6.63 15.21
CA VAL A 147 -3.27 -6.41 15.67
C VAL A 147 -3.78 -5.06 15.21
N LYS A 148 -2.96 -3.99 15.37
CA LYS A 148 -3.33 -2.64 14.90
C LYS A 148 -3.52 -2.61 13.39
N TRP A 149 -2.58 -3.15 12.61
CA TRP A 149 -2.66 -3.24 11.16
C TRP A 149 -3.95 -3.91 10.69
N ARG A 150 -4.26 -5.09 11.25
CA ARG A 150 -5.48 -5.82 10.92
C ARG A 150 -6.75 -5.02 11.22
N ARG A 151 -6.82 -4.41 12.41
CA ARG A 151 -7.97 -3.60 12.83
C ARG A 151 -8.20 -2.44 11.86
N ASP A 152 -7.14 -1.66 11.61
CA ASP A 152 -7.23 -0.45 10.80
C ASP A 152 -7.57 -0.80 9.32
N MET A 153 -7.03 -1.89 8.78
CA MET A 153 -7.38 -2.34 7.44
C MET A 153 -8.82 -2.86 7.33
N LEU A 154 -9.29 -3.64 8.31
CA LEU A 154 -10.68 -4.10 8.31
C LEU A 154 -11.68 -2.94 8.43
N GLU A 155 -11.39 -1.95 9.28
CA GLU A 155 -12.18 -0.73 9.42
C GLU A 155 -12.21 0.06 8.10
N LEU A 156 -11.06 0.28 7.47
CA LEU A 156 -10.99 0.96 6.18
C LEU A 156 -11.81 0.23 5.11
N LEU A 157 -11.67 -1.09 5.00
CA LEU A 157 -12.41 -1.88 4.02
C LEU A 157 -13.92 -1.84 4.25
N ALA A 158 -14.37 -1.82 5.51
CA ALA A 158 -15.78 -1.68 5.84
C ALA A 158 -16.33 -0.33 5.37
N ILE A 159 -15.62 0.76 5.66
CA ILE A 159 -16.02 2.12 5.23
C ILE A 159 -16.05 2.22 3.68
N LEU A 160 -15.03 1.71 2.99
CA LEU A 160 -15.01 1.70 1.53
C LEU A 160 -16.16 0.87 0.94
N ARG A 161 -16.54 -0.21 1.59
CA ARG A 161 -17.68 -1.05 1.21
C ARG A 161 -19.02 -0.33 1.43
N GLU A 162 -19.16 0.45 2.52
CA GLU A 162 -20.35 1.27 2.79
C GLU A 162 -20.50 2.37 1.74
N ASN A 163 -19.40 3.05 1.39
CA ASN A 163 -19.41 4.09 0.34
C ASN A 163 -19.70 3.51 -1.05
N SER A 164 -19.17 2.35 -1.36
CA SER A 164 -19.27 1.71 -2.69
C SER A 164 -19.66 0.23 -2.56
N PRO A 165 -20.95 -0.09 -2.34
CA PRO A 165 -21.41 -1.43 -1.95
C PRO A 165 -21.10 -2.52 -2.97
N HIS A 166 -21.00 -2.19 -4.26
CA HIS A 166 -20.78 -3.14 -5.34
C HIS A 166 -19.34 -3.14 -5.87
N ALA A 167 -18.47 -2.26 -5.36
CA ALA A 167 -17.11 -2.12 -5.83
C ALA A 167 -16.31 -3.41 -5.72
N MET A 168 -15.46 -3.67 -6.71
CA MET A 168 -14.34 -4.60 -6.57
C MET A 168 -13.19 -3.86 -5.90
N ILE A 169 -12.75 -4.33 -4.73
CA ILE A 169 -11.66 -3.71 -3.97
C ILE A 169 -10.37 -4.50 -4.22
N TYR A 170 -9.35 -3.81 -4.70
CA TYR A 170 -8.01 -4.35 -4.92
C TYR A 170 -7.07 -3.79 -3.89
N ILE A 171 -6.26 -4.62 -3.26
CA ILE A 171 -5.28 -4.19 -2.26
C ILE A 171 -3.90 -4.56 -2.77
N GLY A 172 -3.04 -3.55 -2.93
CA GLY A 172 -1.64 -3.75 -3.27
C GLY A 172 -0.87 -4.47 -2.17
N ASN A 173 0.20 -5.17 -2.56
CA ASN A 173 1.03 -5.90 -1.60
C ASN A 173 1.70 -4.96 -0.60
N CYS A 174 1.95 -5.48 0.60
CA CYS A 174 2.89 -4.84 1.52
C CYS A 174 4.28 -4.78 0.86
N PRO A 175 5.03 -3.67 0.99
CA PRO A 175 6.24 -3.47 0.22
C PRO A 175 7.32 -4.52 0.51
N MET A 176 8.02 -4.95 -0.53
CA MET A 176 9.14 -5.89 -0.44
C MET A 176 10.41 -5.18 0.04
N ILE A 177 10.41 -4.78 1.30
CA ILE A 177 11.47 -3.96 1.94
C ILE A 177 12.87 -4.56 1.80
N LYS A 178 12.98 -5.91 1.69
CA LYS A 178 14.28 -6.57 1.46
C LYS A 178 14.99 -6.09 0.19
N LEU A 179 14.22 -5.63 -0.80
CA LEU A 179 14.73 -5.19 -2.10
C LEU A 179 15.11 -3.70 -2.13
N SER A 180 14.76 -2.93 -1.09
CA SER A 180 15.08 -1.50 -1.03
C SER A 180 16.60 -1.28 -0.94
N PRO A 181 17.25 -0.65 -1.93
CA PRO A 181 18.67 -0.33 -1.86
C PRO A 181 18.98 0.81 -0.88
N ALA A 182 18.01 1.62 -0.53
CA ALA A 182 18.19 2.76 0.38
C ALA A 182 18.29 2.35 1.85
N LEU A 183 17.69 1.22 2.24
CA LEU A 183 17.67 0.77 3.63
C LEU A 183 18.91 -0.06 3.98
N PRO A 184 19.75 0.39 4.94
CA PRO A 184 20.91 -0.36 5.38
C PRO A 184 20.54 -1.51 6.32
N GLN A 185 21.49 -2.43 6.54
CA GLN A 185 21.37 -3.44 7.60
C GLN A 185 21.75 -2.84 8.97
N PRO A 186 21.14 -3.29 10.07
CA PRO A 186 20.13 -4.35 10.19
C PRO A 186 18.68 -3.90 10.04
N ILE A 187 18.41 -2.57 9.96
CA ILE A 187 17.03 -2.03 9.92
C ILE A 187 16.22 -2.63 8.76
N ARG A 188 16.83 -2.85 7.59
CA ARG A 188 16.17 -3.46 6.43
C ARG A 188 15.61 -4.86 6.75
N SER A 189 16.41 -5.71 7.40
CA SER A 189 15.96 -7.06 7.77
C SER A 189 14.84 -7.06 8.80
N LEU A 190 14.90 -6.16 9.77
CA LEU A 190 13.87 -6.03 10.81
C LEU A 190 12.53 -5.56 10.21
N LEU A 191 12.57 -4.50 9.40
CA LEU A 191 11.38 -4.00 8.72
C LEU A 191 10.83 -5.01 7.71
N TRP A 192 11.71 -5.79 7.04
CA TRP A 192 11.28 -6.87 6.17
C TRP A 192 10.51 -7.96 6.93
N GLY A 193 10.96 -8.34 8.12
CA GLY A 193 10.24 -9.28 8.98
C GLY A 193 8.82 -8.81 9.29
N LEU A 194 8.65 -7.53 9.63
CA LEU A 194 7.33 -6.93 9.89
C LEU A 194 6.48 -6.83 8.61
N SER A 195 7.07 -6.46 7.47
CA SER A 195 6.37 -6.41 6.18
C SER A 195 5.80 -7.78 5.80
N ARG A 196 6.58 -8.85 5.93
CA ARG A 196 6.11 -10.23 5.70
C ARG A 196 4.97 -10.63 6.65
N MET A 197 5.04 -10.18 7.89
CA MET A 197 3.99 -10.44 8.88
C MET A 197 2.69 -9.73 8.50
N HIS A 198 2.76 -8.47 8.04
CA HIS A 198 1.62 -7.73 7.53
C HIS A 198 1.04 -8.36 6.25
N ASP A 199 1.89 -8.80 5.30
CA ASP A 199 1.46 -9.54 4.10
C ASP A 199 0.69 -10.83 4.46
N ALA A 200 1.25 -11.64 5.34
CA ALA A 200 0.60 -12.87 5.79
C ALA A 200 -0.73 -12.61 6.54
N ASN A 201 -0.77 -11.53 7.31
CA ASN A 201 -1.94 -11.12 8.08
C ASN A 201 -3.08 -10.70 7.14
N ILE A 202 -2.83 -9.78 6.19
CA ILE A 202 -3.86 -9.31 5.26
C ILE A 202 -4.36 -10.45 4.38
N ARG A 203 -3.50 -11.32 3.86
CA ARG A 203 -3.89 -12.54 3.14
C ARG A 203 -4.81 -13.45 3.95
N SER A 204 -4.66 -13.47 5.28
CA SER A 204 -5.43 -14.36 6.15
C SER A 204 -6.89 -13.95 6.31
N PHE A 205 -7.20 -12.66 6.20
CA PHE A 205 -8.58 -12.17 6.40
C PHE A 205 -9.27 -11.73 5.10
N THR A 206 -8.53 -11.32 4.08
CA THR A 206 -9.14 -10.90 2.81
C THR A 206 -9.75 -12.06 2.02
N ARG A 207 -9.30 -13.30 2.25
CA ARG A 207 -9.85 -14.50 1.61
C ARG A 207 -11.34 -14.72 1.87
N ASP A 208 -11.83 -14.22 2.99
CA ASP A 208 -13.21 -14.41 3.44
C ASP A 208 -14.09 -13.18 3.15
N LEU A 209 -13.53 -12.15 2.52
CA LEU A 209 -14.24 -10.91 2.18
C LEU A 209 -14.72 -10.98 0.73
N ASP A 210 -16.00 -10.71 0.54
CA ASP A 210 -16.59 -10.65 -0.79
C ASP A 210 -16.04 -9.45 -1.58
N ARG A 211 -15.74 -9.67 -2.88
CA ARG A 211 -15.24 -8.66 -3.81
C ARG A 211 -14.00 -7.90 -3.29
N VAL A 212 -13.11 -8.58 -2.57
CA VAL A 212 -11.82 -8.07 -2.13
C VAL A 212 -10.72 -8.97 -2.66
N LEU A 213 -9.80 -8.40 -3.42
CA LEU A 213 -8.62 -9.08 -3.95
C LEU A 213 -7.36 -8.47 -3.35
N TYR A 214 -6.54 -9.30 -2.73
CA TYR A 214 -5.21 -8.92 -2.26
C TYR A 214 -4.14 -9.50 -3.18
N TYR A 215 -3.25 -8.66 -3.66
CA TYR A 215 -2.07 -9.06 -4.41
C TYR A 215 -0.93 -9.35 -3.43
N PRO A 216 -0.55 -10.61 -3.22
CA PRO A 216 0.54 -10.94 -2.30
C PRO A 216 1.88 -10.48 -2.86
N GLN A 217 2.88 -10.36 -1.97
CA GLN A 217 4.24 -10.07 -2.38
C GLN A 217 4.69 -11.09 -3.44
N PRO A 218 5.21 -10.67 -4.60
CA PRO A 218 5.73 -11.59 -5.60
C PRO A 218 6.95 -12.34 -5.05
N THR A 219 7.18 -13.54 -5.54
CA THR A 219 8.36 -14.35 -5.17
C THR A 219 9.64 -13.74 -5.72
N GLU A 220 9.56 -13.20 -6.92
CA GLU A 220 10.65 -12.56 -7.67
C GLU A 220 10.18 -11.22 -8.20
N LEU A 221 11.06 -10.24 -8.21
CA LEU A 221 10.86 -8.92 -8.79
C LEU A 221 12.18 -8.44 -9.36
N ASP A 222 12.19 -8.10 -10.65
CA ASP A 222 13.33 -7.40 -11.24
C ASP A 222 13.36 -5.97 -10.70
N ILE A 223 14.46 -5.63 -10.01
CA ILE A 223 14.64 -4.31 -9.42
C ILE A 223 15.43 -3.35 -10.31
N GLN A 224 15.84 -3.78 -11.50
CA GLN A 224 16.59 -2.92 -12.42
C GLN A 224 15.71 -1.76 -12.92
N GLY A 225 16.03 -0.56 -12.46
CA GLY A 225 15.24 0.65 -12.75
C GLY A 225 13.88 0.73 -12.03
N PHE A 226 13.58 -0.20 -11.12
CA PHE A 226 12.32 -0.23 -10.38
C PHE A 226 12.17 0.96 -9.40
N PHE A 227 13.24 1.36 -8.73
CA PHE A 227 13.20 2.41 -7.72
C PHE A 227 13.65 3.77 -8.27
N ALA A 228 12.94 4.84 -7.90
CA ALA A 228 13.34 6.22 -8.17
C ALA A 228 14.37 6.74 -7.15
N ASP A 229 14.17 6.46 -5.85
CA ASP A 229 15.01 6.91 -4.74
C ASP A 229 15.50 5.77 -3.84
N GLY A 230 15.27 4.54 -4.24
CA GLY A 230 15.59 3.33 -3.49
C GLY A 230 14.50 2.88 -2.51
N ILE A 231 13.37 3.59 -2.43
CA ILE A 231 12.18 3.26 -1.64
C ILE A 231 10.93 3.26 -2.52
N HIS A 232 10.70 4.35 -3.25
CA HIS A 232 9.53 4.53 -4.10
C HIS A 232 9.77 4.02 -5.52
N PRO A 233 8.75 3.47 -6.19
CA PRO A 233 8.87 3.05 -7.57
C PRO A 233 9.22 4.23 -8.48
N SER A 234 9.96 3.96 -9.55
CA SER A 234 10.06 4.83 -10.72
C SER A 234 8.84 4.65 -11.62
N GLU A 235 8.72 5.39 -12.71
CA GLU A 235 7.66 5.17 -13.72
C GLU A 235 7.71 3.75 -14.29
N LYS A 236 8.94 3.20 -14.52
CA LYS A 236 9.12 1.78 -14.86
C LYS A 236 8.61 0.89 -13.74
N GLY A 237 8.99 1.18 -12.50
CA GLY A 237 8.54 0.41 -11.34
C GLY A 237 7.02 0.39 -11.17
N TYR A 238 6.33 1.49 -11.44
CA TYR A 238 4.85 1.53 -11.45
C TYR A 238 4.23 0.71 -12.58
N SER A 239 4.89 0.64 -13.73
CA SER A 239 4.44 -0.20 -14.85
C SER A 239 4.69 -1.69 -14.61
N ASP A 240 5.76 -2.03 -13.90
CA ASP A 240 6.15 -3.42 -13.62
C ASP A 240 5.40 -4.02 -12.43
N TRP A 241 4.86 -3.18 -11.55
CA TRP A 241 4.18 -3.58 -10.33
C TRP A 241 2.72 -3.95 -10.61
#